data_a2736a05be024c4ebc3c61369904de36
#
_entry.id   a2736a05be024c4ebc3c61369904de36
#
_cell.length_a   1.000
_cell.length_b   1.000
_cell.length_c   1.000
_cell.angle_alpha   90.00
_cell.angle_beta   90.00
_cell.angle_gamma   90.00
#
_symmetry.space_group_name_H-M   'P 1'
#
loop_
_entity.id
_entity.type
_entity.pdbx_description
1 polymer ?
#
loop_
_entity_poly.entity_id
_entity_poly.type
_entity_poly.pdbx_seq_one_letter_code
_entity_poly.pdbx_strand_id
1 'polypeptide(L)'
;CGIGEMSRRFHRLFRHHLCRGKYRDLPRPVLVNNWEATYFDFNEEKLLAIAEKAKQIGVDMLVLDDGWFGKRNDAHSSLGDWVCNTEKLPSGLKGLGDRLVAMGLKFGLWMEPEMVSPDSDLYRKHPDWCIHAPERPRGEMRWQLMLDLSRDEVCDYIINTVSTVLESAPISYIKWDCNRTVSEPGSAGLPPERQQEQSYRYVRGLYRVLEVLTTRFPDVLFEGCAAGGGRFDPGMLYYMPQIWTSDDTDAVERLQIQYGTSLVYPAVTMGAHVSACPNHQTGRSTPFSFRGDVAMCGQFGYELDLAALSDDELTLAREQIAFYKTYREVIHYGDLYRLASPLEGDVAAWSFIKEDTVLLCAYVQRGRPNRNALPIRLQGLEPTAEYIRQKTGECFSGAFLMQIGVLCSHGKDYVSYVEVFIKKQTKDVGRAVKEI
;
A
#
# COMPACT_ATOMS: atom_id res chain seq x y z
N CYS A 1 -4.92 -10.23 -28.71
CA CYS A 1 -4.86 -9.43 -27.47
C CYS A 1 -5.73 -10.15 -26.44
N GLY A 2 -5.21 -10.49 -25.29
CA GLY A 2 -5.92 -11.11 -24.17
C GLY A 2 -5.91 -10.19 -22.95
N ILE A 3 -6.50 -10.64 -21.82
CA ILE A 3 -6.61 -9.90 -20.57
C ILE A 3 -5.24 -9.45 -20.03
N GLY A 4 -4.19 -10.26 -20.21
CA GLY A 4 -2.84 -9.90 -19.77
C GLY A 4 -2.27 -8.69 -20.50
N GLU A 5 -2.49 -8.56 -21.82
CA GLU A 5 -2.04 -7.39 -22.57
C GLU A 5 -2.88 -6.16 -22.25
N MET A 6 -4.19 -6.30 -22.09
CA MET A 6 -5.06 -5.22 -21.62
C MET A 6 -4.58 -4.68 -20.27
N SER A 7 -4.30 -5.57 -19.32
CA SER A 7 -3.79 -5.25 -18.00
C SER A 7 -2.49 -4.43 -18.05
N ARG A 8 -1.49 -4.88 -18.82
CA ARG A 8 -0.22 -4.14 -18.99
C ARG A 8 -0.41 -2.77 -19.62
N ARG A 9 -1.39 -2.61 -20.54
CA ARG A 9 -1.74 -1.29 -21.12
C ARG A 9 -2.32 -0.35 -20.06
N PHE A 10 -3.23 -0.85 -19.20
CA PHE A 10 -3.73 -0.06 -18.06
C PHE A 10 -2.59 0.32 -17.10
N HIS A 11 -1.69 -0.62 -16.79
CA HIS A 11 -0.54 -0.32 -15.92
C HIS A 11 0.32 0.82 -16.49
N ARG A 12 0.61 0.79 -17.78
CA ARG A 12 1.38 1.87 -18.45
C ARG A 12 0.59 3.18 -18.48
N LEU A 13 -0.72 3.13 -18.75
CA LEU A 13 -1.59 4.30 -18.75
C LEU A 13 -1.56 4.98 -17.37
N PHE A 14 -1.78 4.23 -16.30
CA PHE A 14 -1.82 4.79 -14.96
C PHE A 14 -0.47 5.34 -14.51
N ARG A 15 0.62 4.62 -14.76
CA ARG A 15 1.96 5.08 -14.40
C ARG A 15 2.40 6.34 -15.15
N HIS A 16 2.15 6.40 -16.46
CA HIS A 16 2.74 7.45 -17.30
C HIS A 16 1.82 8.63 -17.56
N HIS A 17 0.49 8.45 -17.44
CA HIS A 17 -0.48 9.45 -17.85
C HIS A 17 -1.48 9.84 -16.77
N LEU A 18 -1.73 9.01 -15.76
CA LEU A 18 -2.70 9.30 -14.70
C LEU A 18 -2.03 9.80 -13.42
N CYS A 19 -1.16 9.00 -12.81
CA CYS A 19 -0.48 9.38 -11.59
C CYS A 19 0.40 10.61 -11.82
N ARG A 20 0.39 11.54 -10.88
CA ARG A 20 1.12 12.80 -10.96
C ARG A 20 2.05 13.01 -9.77
N GLY A 21 2.76 14.14 -9.79
CA GLY A 21 3.71 14.51 -8.74
C GLY A 21 5.01 13.71 -8.81
N LYS A 22 5.93 14.04 -7.93
CA LYS A 22 7.27 13.44 -7.92
C LYS A 22 7.27 11.94 -7.62
N TYR A 23 6.28 11.49 -6.83
CA TYR A 23 6.15 10.08 -6.46
C TYR A 23 5.63 9.18 -7.58
N ARG A 24 5.25 9.72 -8.74
CA ARG A 24 5.02 8.91 -9.94
C ARG A 24 6.28 8.11 -10.31
N ASP A 25 7.44 8.75 -10.27
CA ASP A 25 8.71 8.21 -10.79
C ASP A 25 9.74 7.92 -9.68
N LEU A 26 9.54 8.41 -8.45
CA LEU A 26 10.47 8.15 -7.35
C LEU A 26 10.15 6.86 -6.62
N PRO A 27 11.17 6.11 -6.21
CA PRO A 27 11.00 4.97 -5.30
C PRO A 27 10.32 5.41 -4.01
N ARG A 28 9.33 4.63 -3.58
CA ARG A 28 8.64 4.88 -2.32
C ARG A 28 9.39 4.27 -1.14
N PRO A 29 9.27 4.87 0.05
CA PRO A 29 9.94 4.35 1.23
C PRO A 29 9.38 2.98 1.62
N VAL A 30 10.24 2.09 2.12
CA VAL A 30 9.79 0.93 2.90
C VAL A 30 9.37 1.46 4.26
N LEU A 31 8.13 1.20 4.66
CA LEU A 31 7.57 1.75 5.89
C LEU A 31 7.25 0.66 6.92
N VAL A 32 7.12 1.06 8.18
CA VAL A 32 6.41 0.33 9.22
C VAL A 32 5.24 1.18 9.70
N ASN A 33 4.05 0.58 9.72
CA ASN A 33 2.84 1.16 10.29
C ASN A 33 2.57 0.50 11.65
N ASN A 34 2.23 1.28 12.68
CA ASN A 34 2.03 0.76 14.02
C ASN A 34 0.63 0.18 14.27
N TRP A 35 -0.32 0.24 13.31
CA TRP A 35 -1.70 -0.15 13.58
C TRP A 35 -1.81 -1.56 14.17
N GLU A 36 -1.38 -2.58 13.46
CA GLU A 36 -1.44 -3.96 13.98
C GLU A 36 -0.43 -4.26 15.10
N ALA A 37 0.53 -3.36 15.34
CA ALA A 37 1.46 -3.49 16.46
C ALA A 37 0.85 -3.08 17.80
N THR A 38 0.03 -2.01 17.80
CA THR A 38 -0.39 -1.36 19.05
C THR A 38 -1.86 -0.99 19.10
N TYR A 39 -2.53 -0.90 17.94
CA TYR A 39 -3.85 -0.27 17.82
C TYR A 39 -3.87 1.09 18.51
N PHE A 40 -4.83 1.34 19.41
CA PHE A 40 -4.93 2.57 20.20
C PHE A 40 -4.03 2.60 21.44
N ASP A 41 -3.44 1.46 21.84
CA ASP A 41 -2.58 1.35 23.03
C ASP A 41 -1.11 1.62 22.69
N PHE A 42 -0.80 2.86 22.38
CA PHE A 42 0.57 3.32 22.17
C PHE A 42 0.89 4.58 22.98
N ASN A 43 2.17 4.79 23.16
CA ASN A 43 2.77 6.01 23.65
C ASN A 43 4.08 6.28 22.90
N GLU A 44 4.70 7.41 23.17
CA GLU A 44 5.94 7.82 22.49
C GLU A 44 7.07 6.80 22.66
N GLU A 45 7.19 6.17 23.82
CA GLU A 45 8.23 5.18 24.12
C GLU A 45 8.07 3.91 23.26
N LYS A 46 6.86 3.35 23.18
CA LYS A 46 6.57 2.19 22.31
C LYS A 46 6.88 2.49 20.84
N LEU A 47 6.50 3.68 20.36
CA LEU A 47 6.77 4.07 18.97
C LEU A 47 8.26 4.20 18.69
N LEU A 48 9.03 4.76 19.62
CA LEU A 48 10.49 4.86 19.49
C LEU A 48 11.17 3.49 19.53
N ALA A 49 10.69 2.54 20.36
CA ALA A 49 11.19 1.18 20.36
C ALA A 49 10.99 0.48 19.00
N ILE A 50 9.81 0.64 18.38
CA ILE A 50 9.54 0.17 17.01
C ILE A 50 10.49 0.84 16.02
N ALA A 51 10.68 2.17 16.14
CA ALA A 51 11.53 2.96 15.25
C ALA A 51 13.01 2.53 15.30
N GLU A 52 13.53 2.21 16.49
CA GLU A 52 14.90 1.70 16.65
C GLU A 52 15.11 0.38 15.92
N LYS A 53 14.16 -0.56 16.03
CA LYS A 53 14.20 -1.82 15.27
C LYS A 53 14.04 -1.58 13.78
N ALA A 54 13.12 -0.71 13.38
CA ALA A 54 12.91 -0.32 11.98
C ALA A 54 14.21 0.20 11.33
N LYS A 55 14.93 1.10 12.01
CA LYS A 55 16.24 1.57 11.57
C LYS A 55 17.26 0.43 11.42
N GLN A 56 17.34 -0.49 12.39
CA GLN A 56 18.29 -1.60 12.38
C GLN A 56 18.11 -2.53 11.19
N ILE A 57 16.88 -2.73 10.71
CA ILE A 57 16.58 -3.60 9.57
C ILE A 57 16.52 -2.86 8.23
N GLY A 58 16.66 -1.54 8.21
CA GLY A 58 16.71 -0.74 6.99
C GLY A 58 15.37 -0.23 6.47
N VAL A 59 14.35 -0.15 7.33
CA VAL A 59 13.08 0.58 7.07
C VAL A 59 13.38 2.06 6.88
N ASP A 60 12.65 2.73 6.00
CA ASP A 60 12.88 4.13 5.66
C ASP A 60 11.93 5.09 6.40
N MET A 61 10.79 4.60 6.93
CA MET A 61 9.72 5.44 7.47
C MET A 61 8.95 4.73 8.59
N LEU A 62 8.58 5.47 9.64
CA LEU A 62 7.55 5.06 10.57
C LEU A 62 6.27 5.86 10.30
N VAL A 63 5.14 5.17 10.17
CA VAL A 63 3.81 5.75 10.01
C VAL A 63 3.04 5.56 11.30
N LEU A 64 2.66 6.67 11.94
CA LEU A 64 1.78 6.69 13.10
C LEU A 64 0.33 6.65 12.62
N ASP A 65 -0.35 5.55 12.90
CA ASP A 65 -1.74 5.30 12.51
C ASP A 65 -2.74 5.94 13.48
N ASP A 66 -4.02 5.54 13.45
CA ASP A 66 -5.12 6.13 14.22
C ASP A 66 -4.84 6.19 15.73
N GLY A 67 -5.34 7.23 16.40
CA GLY A 67 -5.30 7.36 17.87
C GLY A 67 -4.33 8.42 18.41
N TRP A 68 -3.65 9.21 17.57
CA TRP A 68 -2.67 10.23 17.99
C TRP A 68 -3.30 11.56 18.41
N PHE A 69 -4.60 11.76 18.20
CA PHE A 69 -5.31 13.05 18.35
C PHE A 69 -6.45 12.99 19.35
N GLY A 70 -6.82 14.14 19.91
CA GLY A 70 -7.96 14.31 20.80
C GLY A 70 -7.96 13.33 21.98
N LYS A 71 -9.11 12.72 22.25
CA LYS A 71 -9.31 11.67 23.27
C LYS A 71 -9.45 10.29 22.61
N ARG A 72 -8.84 10.10 21.44
CA ARG A 72 -8.96 8.92 20.59
C ARG A 72 -8.23 7.71 21.19
N ASN A 73 -8.83 7.08 22.19
CA ASN A 73 -8.36 5.85 22.83
C ASN A 73 -9.11 4.60 22.33
N ASP A 74 -10.12 4.82 21.52
CA ASP A 74 -10.92 3.84 20.80
C ASP A 74 -11.58 4.51 19.59
N ALA A 75 -12.44 3.78 18.87
CA ALA A 75 -13.09 4.29 17.66
C ALA A 75 -14.25 5.26 17.90
N HIS A 76 -14.65 5.55 19.17
CA HIS A 76 -15.92 6.20 19.47
C HIS A 76 -15.90 7.73 19.46
N SER A 77 -14.71 8.36 19.48
CA SER A 77 -14.59 9.81 19.65
C SER A 77 -13.54 10.47 18.76
N SER A 78 -13.56 11.79 18.78
CA SER A 78 -12.49 12.72 18.36
C SER A 78 -12.19 12.81 16.86
N LEU A 79 -12.79 12.03 15.97
CA LEU A 79 -12.67 12.32 14.53
C LEU A 79 -13.19 13.73 14.26
N GLY A 80 -12.39 14.53 13.56
CA GLY A 80 -12.62 15.96 13.36
C GLY A 80 -11.74 16.86 14.22
N ASP A 81 -11.29 16.40 15.39
CA ASP A 81 -10.49 17.17 16.35
C ASP A 81 -9.02 16.82 16.21
N TRP A 82 -8.38 17.29 15.15
CA TRP A 82 -7.01 16.94 14.76
C TRP A 82 -5.94 17.65 15.59
N VAL A 83 -6.06 17.57 16.94
CA VAL A 83 -5.13 18.13 17.91
C VAL A 83 -4.36 16.98 18.58
N CYS A 84 -3.03 17.06 18.58
CA CYS A 84 -2.18 16.01 19.15
C CYS A 84 -2.54 15.67 20.60
N ASN A 85 -2.67 14.38 20.89
CA ASN A 85 -2.84 13.87 22.25
C ASN A 85 -1.50 13.89 22.99
N THR A 86 -1.31 14.87 23.87
CA THR A 86 -0.05 15.04 24.63
C THR A 86 0.11 14.06 25.79
N GLU A 87 -0.91 13.31 26.16
CA GLU A 87 -0.78 12.21 27.13
C GLU A 87 -0.06 11.02 26.49
N LYS A 88 -0.39 10.71 25.24
CA LYS A 88 0.29 9.66 24.46
C LYS A 88 1.64 10.12 23.90
N LEU A 89 1.70 11.36 23.46
CA LEU A 89 2.86 11.98 22.80
C LEU A 89 3.30 13.25 23.55
N PRO A 90 4.00 13.12 24.67
CA PRO A 90 4.38 14.28 25.49
C PRO A 90 5.22 15.31 24.74
N SER A 91 6.03 14.91 23.75
CA SER A 91 6.82 15.82 22.92
C SER A 91 6.04 16.38 21.72
N GLY A 92 4.77 15.97 21.54
CA GLY A 92 3.94 16.32 20.40
C GLY A 92 4.42 15.66 19.10
N LEU A 93 3.67 15.90 18.01
CA LEU A 93 4.05 15.40 16.68
C LEU A 93 5.43 15.90 16.24
N LYS A 94 5.76 17.15 16.58
CA LYS A 94 7.06 17.74 16.22
C LYS A 94 8.20 17.01 16.92
N GLY A 95 8.12 16.83 18.23
CA GLY A 95 9.17 16.19 19.01
C GLY A 95 9.40 14.74 18.60
N LEU A 96 8.32 13.96 18.37
CA LEU A 96 8.41 12.61 17.83
C LEU A 96 9.03 12.61 16.43
N GLY A 97 8.54 13.47 15.53
CA GLY A 97 9.04 13.57 14.16
C GLY A 97 10.52 13.95 14.09
N ASP A 98 10.96 14.92 14.90
CA ASP A 98 12.37 15.33 14.97
C ASP A 98 13.28 14.17 15.44
N ARG A 99 12.82 13.35 16.41
CA ARG A 99 13.56 12.16 16.86
C ARG A 99 13.65 11.11 15.76
N LEU A 100 12.57 10.85 15.02
CA LEU A 100 12.58 9.91 13.89
C LEU A 100 13.56 10.38 12.81
N VAL A 101 13.52 11.66 12.46
CA VAL A 101 14.47 12.26 11.50
C VAL A 101 15.92 12.15 11.99
N ALA A 102 16.18 12.38 13.27
CA ALA A 102 17.50 12.20 13.86
C ALA A 102 17.99 10.75 13.81
N MET A 103 17.08 9.78 13.84
CA MET A 103 17.38 8.36 13.62
C MET A 103 17.61 8.03 12.13
N GLY A 104 17.33 8.94 11.19
CA GLY A 104 17.38 8.73 9.75
C GLY A 104 16.11 8.13 9.17
N LEU A 105 15.01 8.13 9.91
CA LEU A 105 13.70 7.69 9.45
C LEU A 105 12.86 8.88 9.00
N LYS A 106 11.98 8.65 8.03
CA LYS A 106 10.90 9.59 7.70
C LYS A 106 9.73 9.39 8.64
N PHE A 107 8.90 10.42 8.76
CA PHE A 107 7.68 10.40 9.57
C PHE A 107 6.45 10.45 8.68
N GLY A 108 5.54 9.48 8.84
CA GLY A 108 4.23 9.43 8.22
C GLY A 108 3.12 9.48 9.25
N LEU A 109 1.94 9.94 8.84
CA LEU A 109 0.79 10.11 9.72
C LEU A 109 -0.49 9.61 9.05
N TRP A 110 -1.36 8.97 9.82
CA TRP A 110 -2.72 8.63 9.41
C TRP A 110 -3.68 9.78 9.73
N MET A 111 -4.60 10.03 8.83
CA MET A 111 -5.72 10.94 9.02
C MET A 111 -6.98 10.42 8.32
N GLU A 112 -8.16 10.75 8.85
CA GLU A 112 -9.47 10.48 8.25
C GLU A 112 -10.29 11.77 8.16
N PRO A 113 -9.86 12.76 7.35
CA PRO A 113 -10.39 14.12 7.42
C PRO A 113 -11.81 14.30 6.89
N GLU A 114 -12.34 13.31 6.20
CA GLU A 114 -13.71 13.32 5.68
C GLU A 114 -14.75 12.89 6.72
N MET A 115 -14.28 12.40 7.88
CA MET A 115 -15.13 11.86 8.94
C MET A 115 -15.15 12.74 10.18
N VAL A 116 -16.21 12.60 10.95
CA VAL A 116 -16.39 13.27 12.24
C VAL A 116 -17.11 12.35 13.22
N SER A 117 -16.62 12.29 14.46
CA SER A 117 -17.34 11.58 15.52
C SER A 117 -18.46 12.45 16.11
N PRO A 118 -19.64 11.89 16.45
CA PRO A 118 -20.64 12.61 17.26
C PRO A 118 -20.03 13.15 18.56
N ASP A 119 -19.13 12.40 19.19
CA ASP A 119 -18.32 12.88 20.31
C ASP A 119 -17.01 13.53 19.82
N SER A 120 -17.15 14.73 19.25
CA SER A 120 -16.06 15.62 18.89
C SER A 120 -16.46 17.09 19.08
N ASP A 121 -15.50 17.96 19.25
CA ASP A 121 -15.73 19.40 19.36
C ASP A 121 -16.20 19.98 18.01
N LEU A 122 -15.67 19.44 16.91
CA LEU A 122 -16.13 19.82 15.57
C LEU A 122 -17.63 19.55 15.39
N TYR A 123 -18.11 18.36 15.73
CA TYR A 123 -19.52 18.02 15.60
C TYR A 123 -20.42 18.88 16.51
N ARG A 124 -20.01 19.09 17.76
CA ARG A 124 -20.75 19.96 18.69
C ARG A 124 -20.90 21.38 18.16
N LYS A 125 -19.88 21.89 17.48
CA LYS A 125 -19.86 23.24 16.90
C LYS A 125 -20.62 23.31 15.58
N HIS A 126 -20.54 22.29 14.73
CA HIS A 126 -21.09 22.25 13.38
C HIS A 126 -21.82 20.94 13.07
N PRO A 127 -22.93 20.64 13.78
CA PRO A 127 -23.68 19.40 13.55
C PRO A 127 -24.32 19.34 12.15
N ASP A 128 -24.51 20.48 11.50
CA ASP A 128 -25.06 20.63 10.16
C ASP A 128 -24.03 20.37 9.04
N TRP A 129 -22.76 20.19 9.37
CA TRP A 129 -21.70 19.90 8.39
C TRP A 129 -21.65 18.44 7.96
N CYS A 130 -22.46 17.58 8.54
CA CYS A 130 -22.52 16.17 8.16
C CYS A 130 -23.48 15.95 6.99
N ILE A 131 -23.16 14.99 6.14
CA ILE A 131 -24.10 14.44 5.17
C ILE A 131 -25.34 13.99 5.92
N HIS A 132 -26.51 14.46 5.48
CA HIS A 132 -27.76 14.20 6.15
C HIS A 132 -28.93 14.40 5.18
N ALA A 133 -29.72 13.35 5.01
CA ALA A 133 -30.98 13.47 4.29
C ALA A 133 -31.98 14.25 5.16
N PRO A 134 -32.60 15.35 4.67
CA PRO A 134 -33.57 16.10 5.44
C PRO A 134 -34.69 15.20 6.00
N GLU A 135 -35.12 15.48 7.24
CA GLU A 135 -36.21 14.79 7.93
C GLU A 135 -35.97 13.29 8.22
N ARG A 136 -34.73 12.80 8.04
CA ARG A 136 -34.38 11.42 8.41
C ARG A 136 -33.37 11.42 9.56
N PRO A 137 -33.37 10.38 10.43
CA PRO A 137 -32.31 10.24 11.41
C PRO A 137 -30.97 10.01 10.71
N ARG A 138 -29.88 10.52 11.30
CA ARG A 138 -28.53 10.24 10.83
C ARG A 138 -28.14 8.82 11.17
N GLY A 139 -27.72 8.06 10.18
CA GLY A 139 -27.12 6.74 10.40
C GLY A 139 -25.65 6.90 10.82
N GLU A 140 -25.27 6.23 11.89
CA GLU A 140 -23.86 6.08 12.27
C GLU A 140 -23.32 4.74 11.77
N MET A 141 -22.09 4.75 11.29
CA MET A 141 -21.32 3.53 10.97
C MET A 141 -19.93 3.69 11.59
N ARG A 142 -19.49 2.70 12.36
CA ARG A 142 -18.21 2.75 13.08
C ARG A 142 -18.11 3.98 14.01
N TRP A 143 -19.23 4.40 14.63
CA TRP A 143 -19.33 5.58 15.51
C TRP A 143 -18.88 6.89 14.87
N GLN A 144 -19.05 7.01 13.58
CA GLN A 144 -18.68 8.20 12.84
C GLN A 144 -19.73 8.60 11.82
N LEU A 145 -19.72 9.88 11.47
CA LEU A 145 -20.51 10.53 10.45
C LEU A 145 -19.58 11.05 9.36
N MET A 146 -20.12 11.32 8.20
CA MET A 146 -19.39 11.82 7.05
C MET A 146 -19.60 13.32 6.90
N LEU A 147 -18.52 14.09 6.79
CA LEU A 147 -18.57 15.53 6.52
C LEU A 147 -19.10 15.79 5.10
N ASP A 148 -19.87 16.84 4.93
CA ASP A 148 -20.48 17.21 3.64
C ASP A 148 -19.55 18.08 2.80
N LEU A 149 -18.69 17.46 2.02
CA LEU A 149 -17.78 18.15 1.09
C LEU A 149 -18.47 18.79 -0.11
N SER A 150 -19.81 18.71 -0.20
CA SER A 150 -20.55 19.54 -1.17
C SER A 150 -20.57 21.02 -0.79
N ARG A 151 -20.15 21.35 0.45
CA ARG A 151 -20.08 22.68 1.03
C ARG A 151 -18.66 23.22 1.02
N ASP A 152 -18.48 24.43 0.52
CA ASP A 152 -17.16 25.06 0.38
C ASP A 152 -16.49 25.30 1.74
N GLU A 153 -17.23 25.70 2.76
CA GLU A 153 -16.73 25.95 4.10
C GLU A 153 -16.19 24.68 4.78
N VAL A 154 -16.78 23.52 4.49
CA VAL A 154 -16.29 22.21 4.98
C VAL A 154 -14.99 21.84 4.28
N CYS A 155 -14.92 22.03 2.96
CA CYS A 155 -13.68 21.84 2.20
C CYS A 155 -12.57 22.75 2.72
N ASP A 156 -12.84 24.02 2.97
CA ASP A 156 -11.87 25.00 3.49
C ASP A 156 -11.38 24.62 4.89
N TYR A 157 -12.29 24.14 5.75
CA TYR A 157 -11.93 23.63 7.07
C TYR A 157 -10.94 22.45 6.95
N ILE A 158 -11.22 21.46 6.13
CA ILE A 158 -10.34 20.30 5.94
C ILE A 158 -8.98 20.75 5.39
N ILE A 159 -8.95 21.61 4.35
CA ILE A 159 -7.71 22.12 3.77
C ILE A 159 -6.86 22.80 4.86
N ASN A 160 -7.45 23.68 5.65
CA ASN A 160 -6.73 24.44 6.68
C ASN A 160 -6.23 23.52 7.80
N THR A 161 -7.08 22.61 8.26
CA THR A 161 -6.73 21.69 9.35
C THR A 161 -5.62 20.72 8.95
N VAL A 162 -5.72 20.08 7.79
CA VAL A 162 -4.67 19.18 7.29
C VAL A 162 -3.37 19.95 7.03
N SER A 163 -3.46 21.17 6.47
CA SER A 163 -2.27 22.02 6.29
C SER A 163 -1.59 22.33 7.60
N THR A 164 -2.36 22.71 8.64
CA THR A 164 -1.81 22.99 9.99
C THR A 164 -1.08 21.77 10.57
N VAL A 165 -1.65 20.59 10.42
CA VAL A 165 -1.01 19.34 10.87
C VAL A 165 0.30 19.09 10.11
N LEU A 166 0.28 19.20 8.77
CA LEU A 166 1.46 18.97 7.93
C LEU A 166 2.59 19.97 8.22
N GLU A 167 2.26 21.23 8.54
CA GLU A 167 3.22 22.29 8.89
C GLU A 167 3.77 22.15 10.31
N SER A 168 3.10 21.39 11.19
CA SER A 168 3.45 21.27 12.60
C SER A 168 4.63 20.35 12.89
N ALA A 169 4.99 19.45 11.97
CA ALA A 169 6.02 18.44 12.17
C ALA A 169 6.64 18.02 10.81
N PRO A 170 7.80 17.32 10.78
CA PRO A 170 8.45 16.88 9.55
C PRO A 170 7.73 15.68 8.91
N ILE A 171 6.43 15.84 8.62
CA ILE A 171 5.58 14.81 8.03
C ILE A 171 5.84 14.75 6.52
N SER A 172 6.17 13.58 6.00
CA SER A 172 6.45 13.34 4.58
C SER A 172 5.53 12.30 3.92
N TYR A 173 4.54 11.83 4.68
CA TYR A 173 3.56 10.84 4.22
C TYR A 173 2.25 11.00 4.98
N ILE A 174 1.14 10.89 4.26
CA ILE A 174 -0.21 10.82 4.84
C ILE A 174 -0.90 9.55 4.32
N LYS A 175 -1.38 8.71 5.25
CA LYS A 175 -2.40 7.69 4.99
C LYS A 175 -3.76 8.36 5.16
N TRP A 176 -4.42 8.66 4.04
CA TRP A 176 -5.72 9.32 3.99
C TRP A 176 -6.83 8.28 3.97
N ASP A 177 -7.51 8.12 5.08
CA ASP A 177 -8.54 7.10 5.24
C ASP A 177 -9.97 7.64 5.08
N CYS A 178 -10.92 6.70 4.86
CA CYS A 178 -12.34 6.95 4.75
C CYS A 178 -13.10 5.66 5.09
N ASN A 179 -13.43 5.48 6.38
CA ASN A 179 -13.92 4.20 6.89
C ASN A 179 -15.44 4.10 6.95
N ARG A 180 -16.15 5.00 6.28
CA ARG A 180 -17.59 4.98 6.17
C ARG A 180 -18.04 5.26 4.75
N THR A 181 -19.09 4.56 4.31
CA THR A 181 -19.76 4.82 3.04
C THR A 181 -20.92 5.81 3.23
N VAL A 182 -21.28 6.52 2.15
CA VAL A 182 -22.49 7.36 2.13
C VAL A 182 -23.72 6.45 2.14
N SER A 183 -24.55 6.54 3.18
CA SER A 183 -25.80 5.78 3.32
C SER A 183 -27.04 6.63 3.11
N GLU A 184 -26.99 7.90 3.52
CA GLU A 184 -28.12 8.84 3.39
C GLU A 184 -27.64 10.12 2.69
N PRO A 185 -27.53 10.13 1.34
CA PRO A 185 -27.07 11.30 0.62
C PRO A 185 -28.03 12.48 0.78
N GLY A 186 -27.52 13.59 1.26
CA GLY A 186 -28.24 14.83 1.47
C GLY A 186 -27.37 15.90 2.10
N SER A 187 -27.72 17.16 1.92
CA SER A 187 -26.94 18.31 2.37
C SER A 187 -27.84 19.39 2.97
N ALA A 188 -27.53 19.81 4.19
CA ALA A 188 -28.17 20.97 4.78
C ALA A 188 -27.87 22.29 4.03
N GLY A 189 -26.81 22.30 3.21
CA GLY A 189 -26.42 23.43 2.38
C GLY A 189 -27.09 23.48 1.00
N LEU A 190 -27.91 22.47 0.63
CA LEU A 190 -28.59 22.41 -0.66
C LEU A 190 -30.11 22.55 -0.50
N PRO A 191 -30.77 23.33 -1.39
CA PRO A 191 -32.23 23.41 -1.38
C PRO A 191 -32.84 22.06 -1.83
N PRO A 192 -34.13 21.80 -1.55
CA PRO A 192 -34.78 20.50 -1.80
C PRO A 192 -34.64 20.00 -3.25
N GLU A 193 -34.77 20.89 -4.23
CA GLU A 193 -34.71 20.57 -5.67
C GLU A 193 -33.30 20.17 -6.12
N ARG A 194 -32.26 20.43 -5.33
CA ARG A 194 -30.85 20.14 -5.65
C ARG A 194 -30.23 19.03 -4.80
N GLN A 195 -30.99 18.39 -3.94
CA GLN A 195 -30.47 17.32 -3.07
C GLN A 195 -29.83 16.17 -3.85
N GLN A 196 -30.33 15.86 -5.04
CA GLN A 196 -29.78 14.82 -5.90
C GLN A 196 -28.37 15.14 -6.44
N GLU A 197 -27.91 16.39 -6.35
CA GLU A 197 -26.55 16.79 -6.74
C GLU A 197 -25.51 16.49 -5.65
N GLN A 198 -25.91 16.14 -4.44
CA GLN A 198 -25.04 16.05 -3.26
C GLN A 198 -23.82 15.14 -3.50
N SER A 199 -24.04 13.92 -3.96
CA SER A 199 -22.95 12.96 -4.17
C SER A 199 -21.94 13.40 -5.24
N TYR A 200 -22.42 14.01 -6.33
CA TYR A 200 -21.55 14.60 -7.34
C TYR A 200 -20.74 15.77 -6.79
N ARG A 201 -21.40 16.65 -6.04
CA ARG A 201 -20.74 17.81 -5.42
C ARG A 201 -19.74 17.39 -4.35
N TYR A 202 -20.05 16.34 -3.59
CA TYR A 202 -19.13 15.74 -2.64
C TYR A 202 -17.80 15.34 -3.29
N VAL A 203 -17.86 14.58 -4.38
CA VAL A 203 -16.65 14.16 -5.10
C VAL A 203 -15.87 15.35 -5.65
N ARG A 204 -16.59 16.38 -6.15
CA ARG A 204 -15.97 17.63 -6.61
C ARG A 204 -15.27 18.37 -5.47
N GLY A 205 -15.89 18.41 -4.29
CA GLY A 205 -15.31 18.98 -3.08
C GLY A 205 -14.06 18.20 -2.63
N LEU A 206 -14.14 16.88 -2.61
CA LEU A 206 -12.99 16.02 -2.31
C LEU A 206 -11.82 16.30 -3.26
N TYR A 207 -12.07 16.34 -4.56
CA TYR A 207 -11.02 16.64 -5.54
C TYR A 207 -10.44 18.05 -5.37
N ARG A 208 -11.27 19.05 -5.01
CA ARG A 208 -10.78 20.39 -4.65
C ARG A 208 -9.83 20.35 -3.44
N VAL A 209 -10.20 19.64 -2.40
CA VAL A 209 -9.37 19.47 -1.19
C VAL A 209 -8.04 18.83 -1.55
N LEU A 210 -8.07 17.71 -2.27
CA LEU A 210 -6.87 16.97 -2.66
C LEU A 210 -5.99 17.76 -3.63
N GLU A 211 -6.58 18.51 -4.58
CA GLU A 211 -5.83 19.38 -5.49
C GLU A 211 -5.02 20.42 -4.72
N VAL A 212 -5.66 21.10 -3.76
CA VAL A 212 -5.01 22.15 -2.97
C VAL A 212 -3.89 21.53 -2.11
N LEU A 213 -4.16 20.43 -1.41
CA LEU A 213 -3.19 19.82 -0.50
C LEU A 213 -2.00 19.24 -1.25
N THR A 214 -2.22 18.48 -2.31
CA THR A 214 -1.12 17.86 -3.07
C THR A 214 -0.29 18.89 -3.85
N THR A 215 -0.87 20.05 -4.19
CA THR A 215 -0.14 21.18 -4.77
C THR A 215 0.65 21.96 -3.73
N ARG A 216 0.08 22.19 -2.54
CA ARG A 216 0.74 22.91 -1.43
C ARG A 216 1.88 22.11 -0.82
N PHE A 217 1.72 20.77 -0.74
CA PHE A 217 2.68 19.84 -0.12
C PHE A 217 3.19 18.80 -1.14
N PRO A 218 3.91 19.21 -2.18
CA PRO A 218 4.34 18.31 -3.26
C PRO A 218 5.37 17.26 -2.79
N ASP A 219 5.95 17.46 -1.61
CA ASP A 219 6.93 16.58 -0.99
C ASP A 219 6.31 15.52 -0.08
N VAL A 220 5.02 15.62 0.22
CA VAL A 220 4.28 14.63 0.99
C VAL A 220 3.72 13.57 0.06
N LEU A 221 3.99 12.30 0.36
CA LEU A 221 3.33 11.18 -0.31
C LEU A 221 1.96 10.95 0.34
N PHE A 222 0.90 11.07 -0.45
CA PHE A 222 -0.44 10.70 -0.01
C PHE A 222 -0.75 9.27 -0.45
N GLU A 223 -1.14 8.42 0.50
CA GLU A 223 -1.73 7.09 0.27
C GLU A 223 -3.22 7.16 0.56
N GLY A 224 -4.04 6.70 -0.39
CA GLY A 224 -5.47 6.56 -0.18
C GLY A 224 -5.80 5.28 0.58
N CYS A 225 -6.76 5.36 1.50
CA CYS A 225 -7.38 4.25 2.17
C CYS A 225 -8.89 4.50 2.25
N ALA A 226 -9.69 3.44 2.17
CA ALA A 226 -11.13 3.50 2.42
C ALA A 226 -11.58 2.14 2.95
N ALA A 227 -11.31 1.87 4.23
CA ALA A 227 -11.36 0.53 4.80
C ALA A 227 -10.61 -0.45 3.88
N GLY A 228 -9.35 -0.14 3.59
CA GLY A 228 -8.58 -0.76 2.53
C GLY A 228 -8.84 -0.15 1.15
N GLY A 229 -9.09 -0.99 0.15
CA GLY A 229 -9.23 -0.61 -1.26
C GLY A 229 -10.60 -0.13 -1.69
N GLY A 230 -11.50 0.28 -0.80
CA GLY A 230 -12.87 0.67 -1.13
C GLY A 230 -13.00 1.83 -2.12
N ARG A 231 -11.94 2.66 -2.25
CA ARG A 231 -11.82 3.72 -3.26
C ARG A 231 -10.55 3.55 -4.12
N PHE A 232 -10.23 2.32 -4.48
CA PHE A 232 -9.13 2.08 -5.41
C PHE A 232 -9.60 2.36 -6.84
N ASP A 233 -9.54 3.62 -7.23
CA ASP A 233 -10.04 4.10 -8.52
C ASP A 233 -9.10 5.14 -9.16
N PRO A 234 -9.23 5.40 -10.47
CA PRO A 234 -8.38 6.34 -11.19
C PRO A 234 -8.45 7.78 -10.67
N GLY A 235 -9.59 8.21 -10.13
CA GLY A 235 -9.75 9.56 -9.58
C GLY A 235 -8.90 9.77 -8.34
N MET A 236 -8.89 8.79 -7.42
CA MET A 236 -8.02 8.83 -6.25
C MET A 236 -6.55 8.68 -6.63
N LEU A 237 -6.21 7.79 -7.58
CA LEU A 237 -4.83 7.61 -8.06
C LEU A 237 -4.23 8.86 -8.72
N TYR A 238 -5.08 9.74 -9.27
CA TYR A 238 -4.62 11.01 -9.83
C TYR A 238 -3.97 11.90 -8.76
N TYR A 239 -4.49 11.88 -7.53
CA TYR A 239 -3.98 12.66 -6.40
C TYR A 239 -3.06 11.86 -5.48
N MET A 240 -3.37 10.60 -5.28
CA MET A 240 -2.70 9.68 -4.34
C MET A 240 -2.15 8.49 -5.12
N PRO A 241 -0.88 8.54 -5.56
CA PRO A 241 -0.32 7.54 -6.47
C PRO A 241 -0.09 6.17 -5.83
N GLN A 242 -0.59 5.97 -4.63
CA GLN A 242 -0.56 4.74 -3.85
C GLN A 242 -1.86 4.62 -3.07
N ILE A 243 -2.41 3.39 -2.98
CA ILE A 243 -3.63 3.10 -2.22
C ILE A 243 -3.38 1.85 -1.38
N TRP A 244 -3.81 1.88 -0.13
CA TRP A 244 -3.85 0.70 0.75
C TRP A 244 -4.83 -0.32 0.16
N THR A 245 -4.30 -1.48 -0.25
CA THR A 245 -5.05 -2.40 -1.13
C THR A 245 -6.18 -3.10 -0.40
N SER A 246 -5.98 -3.45 0.87
CA SER A 246 -6.99 -4.10 1.72
C SER A 246 -6.54 -4.08 3.17
N ASP A 247 -7.49 -3.92 4.09
CA ASP A 247 -7.28 -4.13 5.53
C ASP A 247 -7.10 -5.61 5.87
N ASP A 248 -7.45 -6.53 4.96
CA ASP A 248 -7.08 -7.93 5.11
C ASP A 248 -5.60 -8.11 4.77
N THR A 249 -4.81 -8.29 5.81
CA THR A 249 -3.35 -8.41 5.74
C THR A 249 -2.87 -9.86 5.76
N ASP A 250 -3.78 -10.84 5.83
CA ASP A 250 -3.43 -12.26 5.71
C ASP A 250 -2.74 -12.54 4.37
N ALA A 251 -1.52 -13.08 4.41
CA ALA A 251 -0.71 -13.27 3.22
C ALA A 251 -1.36 -14.21 2.19
N VAL A 252 -2.19 -15.17 2.62
CA VAL A 252 -2.89 -16.08 1.70
C VAL A 252 -4.05 -15.34 0.99
N GLU A 253 -4.84 -14.57 1.74
CA GLU A 253 -5.89 -13.72 1.17
C GLU A 253 -5.29 -12.64 0.25
N ARG A 254 -4.14 -12.07 0.63
CA ARG A 254 -3.42 -11.08 -0.18
C ARG A 254 -2.98 -11.61 -1.55
N LEU A 255 -2.74 -12.91 -1.71
CA LEU A 255 -2.49 -13.48 -3.05
C LEU A 255 -3.66 -13.22 -4.00
N GLN A 256 -4.90 -13.43 -3.53
CA GLN A 256 -6.12 -13.20 -4.34
C GLN A 256 -6.38 -11.69 -4.51
N ILE A 257 -6.26 -10.90 -3.44
CA ILE A 257 -6.49 -9.46 -3.43
C ILE A 257 -5.52 -8.76 -4.39
N GLN A 258 -4.21 -9.00 -4.27
CA GLN A 258 -3.19 -8.37 -5.12
C GLN A 258 -3.27 -8.86 -6.57
N TYR A 259 -3.57 -10.14 -6.79
CA TYR A 259 -3.81 -10.67 -8.13
C TYR A 259 -4.99 -9.97 -8.81
N GLY A 260 -6.14 -9.88 -8.12
CA GLY A 260 -7.35 -9.23 -8.62
C GLY A 260 -7.12 -7.74 -8.90
N THR A 261 -6.56 -7.00 -7.94
CA THR A 261 -6.25 -5.58 -8.07
C THR A 261 -5.31 -5.33 -9.25
N SER A 262 -4.29 -6.19 -9.41
CA SER A 262 -3.33 -6.07 -10.51
C SER A 262 -3.91 -6.32 -11.89
N LEU A 263 -5.16 -6.78 -12.04
CA LEU A 263 -5.81 -6.85 -13.36
C LEU A 263 -5.92 -5.49 -14.03
N VAL A 264 -6.07 -4.44 -13.24
CA VAL A 264 -6.23 -3.06 -13.71
C VAL A 264 -5.08 -2.16 -13.25
N TYR A 265 -4.65 -2.27 -12.00
CA TYR A 265 -3.74 -1.32 -11.34
C TYR A 265 -2.32 -1.87 -11.24
N PRO A 266 -1.28 -1.05 -11.52
CA PRO A 266 0.11 -1.49 -11.44
C PRO A 266 0.57 -1.70 -9.99
N ALA A 267 1.52 -2.61 -9.79
CA ALA A 267 2.06 -2.95 -8.47
C ALA A 267 2.55 -1.71 -7.67
N VAL A 268 3.09 -0.71 -8.37
CA VAL A 268 3.55 0.56 -7.77
C VAL A 268 2.44 1.33 -7.05
N THR A 269 1.17 1.05 -7.32
CA THR A 269 0.03 1.72 -6.68
C THR A 269 -0.57 0.95 -5.52
N MET A 270 -0.15 -0.30 -5.29
CA MET A 270 -0.73 -1.20 -4.30
C MET A 270 0.08 -1.23 -3.00
N GLY A 271 -0.44 -0.69 -1.90
CA GLY A 271 0.14 -0.88 -0.56
C GLY A 271 0.09 -2.34 -0.14
N ALA A 272 1.22 -2.88 0.34
CA ALA A 272 1.31 -4.28 0.77
C ALA A 272 2.30 -4.43 1.92
N HIS A 273 1.82 -4.92 3.07
CA HIS A 273 2.63 -5.03 4.28
C HIS A 273 2.72 -6.45 4.80
N VAL A 274 3.83 -6.74 5.47
CA VAL A 274 4.00 -7.95 6.29
C VAL A 274 3.25 -7.73 7.59
N SER A 275 2.22 -8.55 7.84
CA SER A 275 1.35 -8.44 9.01
C SER A 275 1.88 -9.18 10.23
N ALA A 276 1.24 -8.94 11.37
CA ALA A 276 1.39 -9.74 12.58
C ALA A 276 1.01 -11.22 12.35
N CYS A 277 1.50 -12.11 13.21
CA CYS A 277 1.22 -13.54 13.15
C CYS A 277 0.99 -14.08 14.58
N PRO A 278 -0.13 -14.78 14.84
CA PRO A 278 -1.24 -15.09 13.91
C PRO A 278 -1.91 -13.84 13.36
N ASN A 279 -2.45 -13.91 12.12
CA ASN A 279 -3.19 -12.78 11.55
C ASN A 279 -4.43 -12.47 12.39
N HIS A 280 -4.68 -11.19 12.67
CA HIS A 280 -5.74 -10.77 13.60
C HIS A 280 -7.15 -11.00 13.07
N GLN A 281 -7.35 -11.06 11.74
CA GLN A 281 -8.67 -11.27 11.14
C GLN A 281 -8.98 -12.75 10.93
N THR A 282 -8.02 -13.50 10.40
CA THR A 282 -8.23 -14.90 10.00
C THR A 282 -7.77 -15.92 11.05
N GLY A 283 -6.92 -15.50 12.00
CA GLY A 283 -6.24 -16.40 12.96
C GLY A 283 -5.18 -17.29 12.31
N ARG A 284 -4.90 -17.13 11.00
CA ARG A 284 -3.95 -17.96 10.26
C ARG A 284 -2.52 -17.63 10.64
N SER A 285 -1.71 -18.67 10.77
CA SER A 285 -0.27 -18.54 10.95
C SER A 285 0.47 -18.96 9.69
N THR A 286 1.32 -18.09 9.17
CA THR A 286 2.15 -18.33 8.00
C THR A 286 3.61 -17.99 8.28
N PRO A 287 4.59 -18.64 7.60
CA PRO A 287 6.00 -18.31 7.78
C PRO A 287 6.30 -16.84 7.50
N PHE A 288 7.23 -16.26 8.24
CA PHE A 288 7.66 -14.86 8.05
C PHE A 288 8.20 -14.61 6.63
N SER A 289 8.95 -15.59 6.06
CA SER A 289 9.43 -15.54 4.68
C SER A 289 8.28 -15.46 3.68
N PHE A 290 7.23 -16.30 3.83
CA PHE A 290 6.07 -16.30 2.95
C PHE A 290 5.33 -14.96 2.98
N ARG A 291 5.11 -14.38 4.18
CA ARG A 291 4.47 -13.06 4.33
C ARG A 291 5.25 -11.97 3.62
N GLY A 292 6.58 -11.96 3.74
CA GLY A 292 7.43 -11.01 3.07
C GLY A 292 7.42 -11.16 1.55
N ASP A 293 7.50 -12.39 1.05
CA ASP A 293 7.50 -12.66 -0.38
C ASP A 293 6.17 -12.28 -1.06
N VAL A 294 5.04 -12.37 -0.34
CA VAL A 294 3.74 -11.88 -0.83
C VAL A 294 3.70 -10.36 -0.81
N ALA A 295 4.12 -9.73 0.29
CA ALA A 295 4.06 -8.29 0.46
C ALA A 295 4.97 -7.53 -0.53
N MET A 296 6.12 -8.10 -0.92
CA MET A 296 7.05 -7.43 -1.84
C MET A 296 6.49 -7.21 -3.25
N CYS A 297 5.36 -7.83 -3.60
CA CYS A 297 4.73 -7.63 -4.91
C CYS A 297 3.87 -6.34 -5.01
N GLY A 298 4.07 -5.39 -4.10
CA GLY A 298 3.47 -4.06 -4.06
C GLY A 298 4.42 -3.02 -3.48
N GLN A 299 3.85 -2.01 -2.81
CA GLN A 299 4.61 -1.06 -1.99
C GLN A 299 4.88 -1.72 -0.64
N PHE A 300 6.10 -2.19 -0.50
CA PHE A 300 6.50 -3.05 0.61
C PHE A 300 6.63 -2.29 1.93
N GLY A 301 6.11 -2.89 2.98
CA GLY A 301 6.23 -2.40 4.35
C GLY A 301 5.92 -3.48 5.38
N TYR A 302 5.87 -3.06 6.62
CA TYR A 302 5.52 -3.88 7.78
C TYR A 302 4.36 -3.25 8.54
N GLU A 303 3.48 -4.09 9.06
CA GLU A 303 2.37 -3.70 9.91
C GLU A 303 2.28 -4.68 11.09
N LEU A 304 3.29 -4.60 11.96
CA LEU A 304 3.47 -5.47 13.12
C LEU A 304 4.44 -4.84 14.12
N ASP A 305 4.50 -5.37 15.33
CA ASP A 305 5.46 -4.93 16.34
C ASP A 305 6.86 -5.47 16.04
N LEU A 306 7.71 -4.65 15.44
CA LEU A 306 9.10 -4.98 15.17
C LEU A 306 9.92 -5.21 16.44
N ALA A 307 9.50 -4.65 17.59
CA ALA A 307 10.20 -4.82 18.86
C ALA A 307 9.96 -6.22 19.47
N ALA A 308 8.88 -6.89 19.04
CA ALA A 308 8.54 -8.25 19.48
C ALA A 308 9.14 -9.35 18.60
N LEU A 309 9.79 -9.03 17.48
CA LEU A 309 10.39 -10.00 16.58
C LEU A 309 11.65 -10.62 17.20
N SER A 310 11.87 -11.91 16.93
CA SER A 310 13.11 -12.61 17.24
C SER A 310 14.28 -12.09 16.39
N ASP A 311 15.51 -12.36 16.82
CA ASP A 311 16.72 -11.98 16.06
C ASP A 311 16.78 -12.64 14.68
N ASP A 312 16.27 -13.87 14.55
CA ASP A 312 16.15 -14.57 13.27
C ASP A 312 15.14 -13.87 12.35
N GLU A 313 13.97 -13.46 12.85
CA GLU A 313 12.98 -12.73 12.07
C GLU A 313 13.47 -11.32 11.69
N LEU A 314 14.19 -10.63 12.57
CA LEU A 314 14.84 -9.35 12.26
C LEU A 314 15.91 -9.50 11.16
N THR A 315 16.63 -10.63 11.16
CA THR A 315 17.60 -10.94 10.10
C THR A 315 16.90 -11.18 8.77
N LEU A 316 15.83 -12.00 8.77
CA LEU A 316 15.01 -12.20 7.57
C LEU A 316 14.39 -10.91 7.07
N ALA A 317 13.87 -10.06 7.97
CA ALA A 317 13.31 -8.75 7.59
C ALA A 317 14.36 -7.87 6.89
N ARG A 318 15.60 -7.85 7.39
CA ARG A 318 16.70 -7.11 6.76
C ARG A 318 17.01 -7.64 5.36
N GLU A 319 17.02 -8.97 5.18
CA GLU A 319 17.24 -9.61 3.88
C GLU A 319 16.09 -9.28 2.90
N GLN A 320 14.83 -9.35 3.36
CA GLN A 320 13.65 -8.97 2.57
C GLN A 320 13.72 -7.52 2.10
N ILE A 321 14.07 -6.58 2.99
CA ILE A 321 14.20 -5.16 2.64
C ILE A 321 15.34 -4.94 1.64
N ALA A 322 16.50 -5.59 1.84
CA ALA A 322 17.63 -5.47 0.92
C ALA A 322 17.28 -6.02 -0.46
N PHE A 323 16.65 -7.18 -0.53
CA PHE A 323 16.17 -7.77 -1.78
C PHE A 323 15.15 -6.86 -2.46
N TYR A 324 14.12 -6.41 -1.73
CA TYR A 324 13.11 -5.51 -2.28
C TYR A 324 13.73 -4.22 -2.82
N LYS A 325 14.63 -3.56 -2.07
CA LYS A 325 15.30 -2.33 -2.52
C LYS A 325 16.13 -2.55 -3.79
N THR A 326 16.69 -3.75 -3.97
CA THR A 326 17.44 -4.11 -5.18
C THR A 326 16.52 -4.27 -6.40
N TYR A 327 15.36 -4.92 -6.23
CA TYR A 327 14.47 -5.29 -7.34
C TYR A 327 13.18 -4.51 -7.42
N ARG A 328 12.93 -3.53 -6.53
CA ARG A 328 11.66 -2.75 -6.51
C ARG A 328 11.36 -2.07 -7.85
N GLU A 329 12.36 -1.65 -8.61
CA GLU A 329 12.12 -1.06 -9.92
C GLU A 329 11.55 -2.08 -10.92
N VAL A 330 11.96 -3.34 -10.83
CA VAL A 330 11.40 -4.42 -11.66
C VAL A 330 9.95 -4.67 -11.26
N ILE A 331 9.64 -4.68 -9.96
CA ILE A 331 8.30 -4.87 -9.43
C ILE A 331 7.39 -3.70 -9.82
N HIS A 332 7.84 -2.48 -9.62
CA HIS A 332 7.04 -1.26 -9.78
C HIS A 332 6.79 -0.89 -11.23
N TYR A 333 7.81 -1.05 -12.06
CA TYR A 333 7.80 -0.52 -13.42
C TYR A 333 7.91 -1.58 -14.51
N GLY A 334 8.12 -2.84 -14.13
CA GLY A 334 8.13 -3.98 -15.04
C GLY A 334 6.74 -4.34 -15.57
N ASP A 335 6.73 -5.05 -16.68
CA ASP A 335 5.52 -5.67 -17.23
C ASP A 335 5.17 -6.91 -16.41
N LEU A 336 3.94 -6.95 -15.92
CA LEU A 336 3.41 -8.07 -15.12
C LEU A 336 2.81 -9.14 -16.02
N TYR A 337 3.26 -10.39 -15.85
CA TYR A 337 2.71 -11.58 -16.46
C TYR A 337 2.16 -12.52 -15.38
N ARG A 338 0.85 -12.80 -15.43
CA ARG A 338 0.17 -13.76 -14.54
C ARG A 338 0.34 -15.14 -15.09
N LEU A 339 0.89 -16.07 -14.31
CA LEU A 339 1.29 -17.41 -14.75
C LEU A 339 0.40 -18.50 -14.17
N ALA A 340 -0.04 -18.35 -12.93
CA ALA A 340 -1.01 -19.21 -12.28
C ALA A 340 -1.94 -18.38 -11.39
N SER A 341 -3.25 -18.64 -11.49
CA SER A 341 -4.27 -17.92 -10.74
C SER A 341 -4.43 -18.49 -9.33
N PRO A 342 -4.40 -17.67 -8.27
CA PRO A 342 -4.70 -18.12 -6.90
C PRO A 342 -6.15 -18.58 -6.71
N LEU A 343 -7.04 -18.27 -7.68
CA LEU A 343 -8.46 -18.64 -7.64
C LEU A 343 -8.73 -20.00 -8.25
N GLU A 344 -7.78 -20.57 -9.00
CA GLU A 344 -7.97 -21.81 -9.77
C GLU A 344 -7.24 -23.03 -9.19
N GLY A 345 -6.46 -22.84 -8.12
CA GLY A 345 -5.69 -23.94 -7.56
C GLY A 345 -4.89 -23.62 -6.32
N ASP A 346 -4.02 -24.57 -5.95
CA ASP A 346 -3.20 -24.46 -4.73
C ASP A 346 -1.92 -23.61 -4.94
N VAL A 347 -1.66 -23.14 -6.15
CA VAL A 347 -0.45 -22.38 -6.52
C VAL A 347 -0.85 -21.09 -7.23
N ALA A 348 -0.27 -19.99 -6.77
CA ALA A 348 -0.31 -18.71 -7.44
C ALA A 348 1.07 -18.37 -8.02
N ALA A 349 1.15 -17.76 -9.20
CA ALA A 349 2.42 -17.34 -9.76
C ALA A 349 2.26 -16.17 -10.72
N TRP A 350 3.23 -15.28 -10.72
CA TRP A 350 3.40 -14.19 -11.67
C TRP A 350 4.86 -13.81 -11.84
N SER A 351 5.18 -13.08 -12.89
CA SER A 351 6.50 -12.52 -13.07
C SER A 351 6.44 -11.06 -13.49
N PHE A 352 7.45 -10.31 -13.08
CA PHE A 352 7.71 -8.94 -13.51
C PHE A 352 8.93 -8.94 -14.44
N ILE A 353 8.83 -8.22 -15.54
CA ILE A 353 9.92 -8.10 -16.52
C ILE A 353 10.22 -6.63 -16.77
N LYS A 354 11.43 -6.21 -16.49
CA LYS A 354 11.94 -4.90 -16.84
C LYS A 354 13.32 -5.05 -17.49
N GLU A 355 13.43 -4.61 -18.75
CA GLU A 355 14.67 -4.73 -19.51
C GLU A 355 15.21 -6.18 -19.53
N ASP A 356 16.43 -6.39 -19.03
CA ASP A 356 17.06 -7.71 -19.00
C ASP A 356 16.74 -8.53 -17.73
N THR A 357 15.96 -7.98 -16.80
CA THR A 357 15.66 -8.61 -15.51
C THR A 357 14.25 -9.19 -15.47
N VAL A 358 14.16 -10.45 -15.05
CA VAL A 358 12.92 -11.19 -14.83
C VAL A 358 12.86 -11.60 -13.35
N LEU A 359 11.82 -11.18 -12.65
CA LEU A 359 11.52 -11.61 -11.29
C LEU A 359 10.31 -12.52 -11.31
N LEU A 360 10.51 -13.81 -11.00
CA LEU A 360 9.44 -14.79 -10.82
C LEU A 360 9.07 -14.87 -9.35
N CYS A 361 7.75 -14.77 -9.05
CA CYS A 361 7.17 -15.02 -7.74
C CYS A 361 6.14 -16.16 -7.87
N ALA A 362 6.32 -17.24 -7.13
CA ALA A 362 5.40 -18.37 -7.11
C ALA A 362 5.14 -18.79 -5.65
N TYR A 363 3.89 -19.13 -5.36
CA TYR A 363 3.41 -19.36 -4.00
C TYR A 363 2.59 -20.65 -3.95
N VAL A 364 2.89 -21.52 -2.99
CA VAL A 364 2.09 -22.70 -2.68
C VAL A 364 1.21 -22.37 -1.47
N GLN A 365 -0.08 -22.20 -1.73
CA GLN A 365 -1.08 -21.94 -0.70
C GLN A 365 -1.40 -23.20 0.12
N ARG A 366 -1.43 -24.34 -0.56
CA ARG A 366 -1.73 -25.64 0.03
C ARG A 366 -0.83 -26.73 -0.53
N GLY A 367 -0.09 -27.40 0.34
CA GLY A 367 0.74 -28.53 -0.01
C GLY A 367 -0.08 -29.76 -0.35
N ARG A 368 0.40 -30.56 -1.30
CA ARG A 368 -0.23 -31.83 -1.70
C ARG A 368 0.80 -32.94 -1.58
N PRO A 369 0.60 -33.95 -0.71
CA PRO A 369 1.47 -35.11 -0.68
C PRO A 369 1.39 -35.86 -2.01
N ASN A 370 2.50 -36.50 -2.38
CA ASN A 370 2.60 -37.34 -3.58
C ASN A 370 2.31 -36.63 -4.93
N ARG A 371 2.39 -35.30 -4.98
CA ARG A 371 2.30 -34.53 -6.23
C ARG A 371 3.69 -34.26 -6.79
N ASN A 372 3.85 -34.39 -8.09
CA ASN A 372 5.06 -33.98 -8.78
C ASN A 372 5.19 -32.45 -8.70
N ALA A 373 6.44 -31.94 -8.75
CA ALA A 373 6.69 -30.51 -8.85
C ALA A 373 5.94 -29.92 -10.06
N LEU A 374 5.32 -28.73 -9.89
CA LEU A 374 4.64 -28.04 -10.98
C LEU A 374 5.63 -27.17 -11.75
N PRO A 375 5.67 -27.27 -13.08
CA PRO A 375 6.40 -26.34 -13.90
C PRO A 375 5.64 -25.02 -14.02
N ILE A 376 6.22 -23.94 -13.52
CA ILE A 376 5.73 -22.56 -13.75
C ILE A 376 6.38 -22.04 -15.04
N ARG A 377 5.57 -21.97 -16.09
CA ARG A 377 6.02 -21.49 -17.42
C ARG A 377 6.00 -19.97 -17.45
N LEU A 378 7.15 -19.38 -17.70
CA LEU A 378 7.29 -17.93 -17.86
C LEU A 378 6.64 -17.45 -19.18
N GLN A 379 6.40 -16.16 -19.27
CA GLN A 379 5.87 -15.51 -20.47
C GLN A 379 6.66 -14.24 -20.77
N GLY A 380 6.63 -13.77 -22.03
CA GLY A 380 7.19 -12.49 -22.43
C GLY A 380 8.71 -12.48 -22.60
N LEU A 381 9.36 -13.65 -22.59
CA LEU A 381 10.79 -13.77 -22.81
C LEU A 381 11.13 -13.84 -24.30
N GLU A 382 12.37 -13.47 -24.64
CA GLU A 382 12.92 -13.70 -25.97
C GLU A 382 13.34 -15.18 -26.09
N PRO A 383 12.75 -15.98 -27.03
CA PRO A 383 12.96 -17.43 -27.06
C PRO A 383 14.42 -17.85 -27.24
N THR A 384 15.19 -17.08 -28.03
CA THR A 384 16.56 -17.39 -28.37
C THR A 384 17.61 -16.83 -27.44
N ALA A 385 17.20 -15.92 -26.54
CA ALA A 385 18.10 -15.34 -25.53
C ALA A 385 18.38 -16.34 -24.40
N GLU A 386 19.58 -16.20 -23.81
CA GLU A 386 19.96 -16.91 -22.59
C GLU A 386 19.65 -16.09 -21.34
N TYR A 387 19.17 -16.76 -20.29
CA TYR A 387 18.83 -16.17 -18.99
C TYR A 387 19.57 -16.90 -17.88
N ILE A 388 20.30 -16.17 -17.06
CA ILE A 388 21.06 -16.71 -15.92
C ILE A 388 20.23 -16.59 -14.66
N ARG A 389 19.92 -17.71 -14.01
CA ARG A 389 19.30 -17.76 -12.70
C ARG A 389 20.29 -17.28 -11.65
N GLN A 390 20.01 -16.16 -10.99
CA GLN A 390 20.95 -15.49 -10.10
C GLN A 390 21.38 -16.35 -8.91
N LYS A 391 20.46 -17.16 -8.37
CA LYS A 391 20.71 -17.99 -7.19
C LYS A 391 21.67 -19.16 -7.43
N THR A 392 21.65 -19.73 -8.63
CA THR A 392 22.40 -20.96 -8.94
C THR A 392 23.48 -20.77 -10.01
N GLY A 393 23.42 -19.68 -10.78
CA GLY A 393 24.28 -19.47 -11.95
C GLY A 393 23.90 -20.30 -13.17
N GLU A 394 22.83 -21.10 -13.09
CA GLU A 394 22.35 -21.93 -14.21
C GLU A 394 21.86 -21.03 -15.34
N CYS A 395 22.10 -21.48 -16.58
CA CYS A 395 21.75 -20.76 -17.80
C CYS A 395 20.63 -21.52 -18.54
N PHE A 396 19.58 -20.82 -18.91
CA PHE A 396 18.41 -21.36 -19.61
C PHE A 396 18.10 -20.51 -20.85
N SER A 397 17.65 -21.15 -21.93
CA SER A 397 17.08 -20.38 -23.04
C SER A 397 15.69 -19.83 -22.66
N GLY A 398 15.30 -18.68 -23.23
CA GLY A 398 13.95 -18.17 -23.05
C GLY A 398 12.89 -19.15 -23.50
N ALA A 399 13.16 -19.91 -24.59
CA ALA A 399 12.27 -20.97 -25.03
C ALA A 399 12.08 -22.06 -23.97
N PHE A 400 13.14 -22.48 -23.28
CA PHE A 400 13.05 -23.46 -22.20
C PHE A 400 12.18 -22.93 -21.05
N LEU A 401 12.43 -21.71 -20.57
CA LEU A 401 11.68 -21.09 -19.48
C LEU A 401 10.21 -20.89 -19.83
N MET A 402 9.87 -20.65 -21.10
CA MET A 402 8.48 -20.47 -21.54
C MET A 402 7.75 -21.79 -21.83
N GLN A 403 8.42 -22.83 -22.25
CA GLN A 403 7.76 -24.09 -22.65
C GLN A 403 7.83 -25.17 -21.58
N ILE A 404 8.95 -25.30 -20.89
CA ILE A 404 9.15 -26.25 -19.79
C ILE A 404 8.88 -25.57 -18.45
N GLY A 405 9.50 -24.38 -18.20
CA GLY A 405 9.30 -23.60 -16.98
C GLY A 405 10.25 -23.94 -15.85
N VAL A 406 9.99 -23.33 -14.68
CA VAL A 406 10.73 -23.51 -13.43
C VAL A 406 9.94 -24.46 -12.54
N LEU A 407 10.59 -25.50 -12.02
CA LEU A 407 9.93 -26.49 -11.16
C LEU A 407 9.76 -25.95 -9.74
N CYS A 408 8.54 -25.90 -9.25
CA CYS A 408 8.19 -25.55 -7.87
C CYS A 408 7.65 -26.78 -7.14
N SER A 409 8.24 -27.14 -6.01
CA SER A 409 7.76 -28.24 -5.17
C SER A 409 6.53 -27.82 -4.35
N HIS A 410 5.56 -28.71 -4.16
CA HIS A 410 4.33 -28.39 -3.41
C HIS A 410 4.10 -29.28 -2.20
N GLY A 411 5.13 -29.84 -1.62
CA GLY A 411 4.98 -30.77 -0.50
C GLY A 411 4.54 -30.15 0.82
N LYS A 412 4.58 -28.83 0.95
CA LYS A 412 4.25 -28.10 2.18
C LYS A 412 3.35 -26.89 1.88
N ASP A 413 2.53 -26.51 2.87
CA ASP A 413 1.74 -25.29 2.85
C ASP A 413 2.65 -24.05 3.01
N TYR A 414 2.21 -22.95 2.43
CA TYR A 414 2.81 -21.61 2.60
C TYR A 414 4.30 -21.58 2.25
N VAL A 415 4.65 -22.13 1.09
CA VAL A 415 6.00 -22.06 0.52
C VAL A 415 6.01 -21.07 -0.63
N SER A 416 7.03 -20.23 -0.67
CA SER A 416 7.24 -19.26 -1.74
C SER A 416 8.56 -19.53 -2.48
N TYR A 417 8.56 -19.17 -3.75
CA TYR A 417 9.72 -19.21 -4.65
C TYR A 417 9.84 -17.84 -5.30
N VAL A 418 10.89 -17.12 -4.92
CA VAL A 418 11.24 -15.83 -5.53
C VAL A 418 12.56 -16.04 -6.25
N GLU A 419 12.54 -15.92 -7.59
CA GLU A 419 13.66 -16.25 -8.45
C GLU A 419 13.94 -15.11 -9.43
N VAL A 420 15.20 -14.76 -9.56
CA VAL A 420 15.65 -13.72 -10.48
C VAL A 420 16.43 -14.34 -11.63
N PHE A 421 16.04 -13.96 -12.85
CA PHE A 421 16.78 -14.31 -14.07
C PHE A 421 17.24 -13.04 -14.76
N ILE A 422 18.52 -13.01 -15.16
CA ILE A 422 19.11 -11.91 -15.91
C ILE A 422 19.41 -12.39 -17.33
N LYS A 423 18.89 -11.68 -18.32
CA LYS A 423 19.20 -11.92 -19.73
C LYS A 423 20.68 -11.66 -19.95
N LYS A 424 21.37 -12.66 -20.52
CA LYS A 424 22.78 -12.56 -20.86
C LYS A 424 22.96 -11.60 -22.03
N GLN A 425 23.72 -10.56 -21.82
CA GLN A 425 24.06 -9.67 -22.90
C GLN A 425 24.98 -10.41 -23.89
N THR A 426 24.56 -10.50 -25.15
CA THR A 426 25.46 -10.89 -26.25
C THR A 426 26.55 -9.82 -26.32
N LYS A 427 27.79 -10.17 -25.94
CA LYS A 427 28.91 -9.32 -26.29
C LYS A 427 28.83 -9.15 -27.82
N ASP A 428 28.77 -7.92 -28.31
CA ASP A 428 29.03 -7.61 -29.72
C ASP A 428 30.34 -8.28 -30.07
N VAL A 429 30.25 -9.41 -30.76
CA VAL A 429 31.39 -10.02 -31.40
C VAL A 429 31.71 -9.09 -32.58
N GLY A 430 32.65 -8.19 -32.27
CA GLY A 430 33.00 -7.05 -33.04
C GLY A 430 33.10 -7.32 -34.54
N ARG A 431 32.72 -6.35 -35.29
CA ARG A 431 33.24 -6.05 -36.61
C ARG A 431 34.79 -6.02 -36.60
N ALA A 432 35.39 -7.20 -36.65
CA ALA A 432 36.66 -7.37 -37.30
C ALA A 432 36.33 -7.60 -38.79
N VAL A 433 35.91 -6.57 -39.50
CA VAL A 433 35.94 -6.58 -40.94
C VAL A 433 37.35 -6.31 -41.35
N LYS A 434 37.94 -7.34 -41.90
CA LYS A 434 39.13 -7.40 -42.70
C LYS A 434 39.30 -6.19 -43.62
N GLU A 435 40.35 -5.46 -43.42
CA GLU A 435 41.10 -4.86 -44.53
C GLU A 435 42.14 -5.91 -45.04
N ILE A 436 41.89 -6.42 -46.21
CA ILE A 436 42.90 -6.93 -47.15
C ILE A 436 42.52 -6.39 -48.53
#